data_ad9d72c93772f6e16ad20aa65f4a2ca3
#
_entry.id   ad9d72c93772f6e16ad20aa65f4a2ca3
#
_cell.length_a   1.000
_cell.length_b   1.000
_cell.length_c   1.000
_cell.angle_alpha   90.00
_cell.angle_beta   90.00
_cell.angle_gamma   90.00
#
_symmetry.space_group_name_H-M   'P 1'
#
loop_
_entity.id
_entity.type
_entity.pdbx_description
1 polymer ?
#
loop_
_entity_poly.entity_id
_entity_poly.type
_entity_poly.pdbx_seq_one_letter_code
_entity_poly.pdbx_strand_id
1 'polypeptide(L)'
;MTKKLFLFSLLCIFSIISTFSFMINSKQKGSAEKIIPATSTQYNNKWLTHRLIKMDYDNGTAFSVIQKAWNNTEHFILSAREKCQSATTTLDFLYCTNALLGDMFPYKESNMVSPAYASQFSDCDLNVYLLIDAAKESGRQIEIIFAPFHAFISYIDDNNVRAYWETTANNNKGTVADLNDNHWYQKTFNKFYYVPRSENYIESLYPVLIANSVDSAHKKEIYNNLKPEIKKTPLAYDLYYSMKNEISSQDAEQINLLLREDITSSDKQLLLTGYFIKNGNTE
;
A
#
# COMPACT_ATOMS: atom_id res chain seq x y z
N MET A 1 -45.46 6.20 54.03
CA MET A 1 -45.79 5.25 52.95
C MET A 1 -45.19 5.80 51.68
N THR A 2 -44.05 5.33 51.21
CA THR A 2 -43.51 5.52 49.82
C THR A 2 -42.03 5.17 49.72
N LYS A 3 -41.60 3.99 50.19
CA LYS A 3 -40.23 3.49 49.97
C LYS A 3 -40.16 1.99 49.54
N LYS A 4 -41.30 1.37 49.22
CA LYS A 4 -41.34 -0.05 48.83
C LYS A 4 -41.68 -0.28 47.35
N LEU A 5 -41.91 0.76 46.54
CA LEU A 5 -42.29 0.56 45.10
C LEU A 5 -41.11 0.76 44.13
N PHE A 6 -39.93 1.17 44.60
CA PHE A 6 -38.78 1.39 43.72
C PHE A 6 -37.79 0.21 43.60
N LEU A 7 -37.97 -0.84 44.40
CA LEU A 7 -37.09 -2.00 44.41
C LEU A 7 -37.50 -3.12 43.47
N PHE A 8 -38.76 -3.13 42.99
CA PHE A 8 -39.27 -4.19 42.11
C PHE A 8 -39.03 -3.88 40.60
N SER A 9 -38.80 -2.64 40.24
CA SER A 9 -38.51 -2.23 38.86
C SER A 9 -37.08 -2.50 38.42
N LEU A 10 -36.10 -2.61 39.37
CA LEU A 10 -34.69 -2.80 39.04
C LEU A 10 -34.30 -4.26 38.84
N LEU A 11 -35.10 -5.21 39.35
CA LEU A 11 -34.80 -6.66 39.24
C LEU A 11 -35.28 -7.27 37.92
N CYS A 12 -36.22 -6.66 37.22
CA CYS A 12 -36.67 -7.14 35.90
C CYS A 12 -35.75 -6.70 34.74
N ILE A 13 -35.00 -5.64 34.91
CA ILE A 13 -34.08 -5.12 33.85
C ILE A 13 -32.81 -5.96 33.78
N PHE A 14 -32.34 -6.51 34.90
CA PHE A 14 -31.13 -7.36 34.91
C PHE A 14 -31.35 -8.78 34.35
N SER A 15 -32.59 -9.28 34.33
CA SER A 15 -32.91 -10.60 33.76
C SER A 15 -32.95 -10.61 32.22
N ILE A 16 -33.20 -9.47 31.60
CA ILE A 16 -33.32 -9.38 30.12
C ILE A 16 -31.94 -9.17 29.47
N ILE A 17 -30.98 -8.58 30.17
CA ILE A 17 -29.65 -8.36 29.65
C ILE A 17 -28.79 -9.62 29.69
N SER A 18 -29.04 -10.53 30.63
CA SER A 18 -28.32 -11.79 30.78
C SER A 18 -28.69 -12.86 29.73
N THR A 19 -29.86 -12.78 29.13
CA THR A 19 -30.26 -13.73 28.08
C THR A 19 -29.90 -13.28 26.68
N PHE A 20 -29.58 -12.01 26.47
CA PHE A 20 -29.15 -11.51 25.18
C PHE A 20 -27.65 -11.70 24.93
N SER A 21 -26.82 -11.84 25.97
CA SER A 21 -25.39 -12.09 25.86
C SER A 21 -25.03 -13.56 25.57
N PHE A 22 -25.96 -14.49 25.67
CA PHE A 22 -25.70 -15.92 25.43
C PHE A 22 -26.01 -16.40 24.01
N MET A 23 -26.64 -15.56 23.18
CA MET A 23 -26.97 -15.90 21.77
C MET A 23 -25.98 -15.36 20.72
N ILE A 24 -24.91 -14.64 21.11
CA ILE A 24 -23.93 -14.09 20.15
C ILE A 24 -22.67 -14.96 20.03
N ASN A 25 -22.57 -16.09 20.74
CA ASN A 25 -21.37 -16.92 20.75
C ASN A 25 -21.54 -18.33 20.19
N SER A 26 -22.42 -18.54 19.21
CA SER A 26 -22.30 -19.67 18.30
C SER A 26 -21.43 -19.27 17.12
N LYS A 27 -20.11 -19.31 17.32
CA LYS A 27 -19.16 -19.32 16.21
C LYS A 27 -19.47 -20.53 15.32
N GLN A 28 -20.20 -20.31 14.26
CA GLN A 28 -20.13 -21.15 13.08
C GLN A 28 -18.72 -21.02 12.52
N LYS A 29 -17.83 -21.95 12.91
CA LYS A 29 -16.64 -22.30 12.15
C LYS A 29 -17.09 -23.02 10.87
N GLY A 30 -17.74 -22.29 9.99
CA GLY A 30 -17.85 -22.68 8.60
C GLY A 30 -16.64 -22.06 7.91
N SER A 31 -15.77 -22.86 7.35
CA SER A 31 -14.87 -22.44 6.30
C SER A 31 -15.76 -21.93 5.16
N ALA A 32 -16.06 -20.63 5.18
CA ALA A 32 -16.66 -19.98 4.03
C ALA A 32 -15.59 -20.08 2.94
N GLU A 33 -15.76 -21.02 2.04
CA GLU A 33 -15.08 -21.05 0.77
C GLU A 33 -15.21 -19.65 0.18
N LYS A 34 -14.09 -18.95 0.01
CA LYS A 34 -14.03 -17.60 -0.56
C LYS A 34 -14.39 -17.71 -2.04
N ILE A 35 -15.67 -17.85 -2.33
CA ILE A 35 -16.19 -17.86 -3.69
C ILE A 35 -16.17 -16.41 -4.15
N ILE A 36 -15.14 -16.04 -4.92
CA ILE A 36 -15.26 -14.87 -5.81
C ILE A 36 -16.34 -15.28 -6.81
N PRO A 37 -17.48 -14.58 -6.87
CA PRO A 37 -18.51 -14.95 -7.83
C PRO A 37 -17.89 -14.97 -9.22
N ALA A 38 -18.02 -16.08 -9.93
CA ALA A 38 -17.49 -16.26 -11.29
C ALA A 38 -18.12 -15.27 -12.30
N THR A 39 -19.05 -14.45 -11.86
CA THR A 39 -19.81 -13.46 -12.64
C THR A 39 -19.45 -12.00 -12.32
N SER A 40 -18.34 -11.75 -11.57
CA SER A 40 -17.88 -10.37 -11.41
C SER A 40 -17.33 -9.86 -12.74
N THR A 41 -18.16 -9.16 -13.50
CA THR A 41 -17.77 -8.41 -14.70
C THR A 41 -16.75 -7.30 -14.43
N GLN A 42 -16.40 -7.10 -13.19
CA GLN A 42 -15.57 -6.01 -12.68
C GLN A 42 -14.09 -6.38 -12.48
N TYR A 43 -13.78 -7.67 -12.25
CA TYR A 43 -12.38 -8.10 -12.10
C TYR A 43 -11.68 -8.25 -13.44
N ASN A 44 -10.69 -7.41 -13.69
CA ASN A 44 -9.83 -7.49 -14.87
C ASN A 44 -8.40 -7.82 -14.48
N ASN A 45 -7.96 -9.06 -14.67
CA ASN A 45 -6.62 -9.52 -14.35
C ASN A 45 -5.50 -8.86 -15.19
N LYS A 46 -5.84 -8.14 -16.25
CA LYS A 46 -4.87 -7.34 -17.02
C LYS A 46 -4.38 -6.13 -16.24
N TRP A 47 -5.21 -5.57 -15.35
CA TRP A 47 -4.89 -4.36 -14.60
C TRP A 47 -4.16 -4.70 -13.30
N LEU A 48 -3.05 -4.02 -13.08
CA LEU A 48 -2.27 -4.12 -11.86
C LEU A 48 -3.14 -3.82 -10.63
N THR A 49 -3.88 -2.70 -10.66
CA THR A 49 -4.74 -2.29 -9.55
C THR A 49 -5.74 -3.37 -9.15
N HIS A 50 -6.38 -4.04 -10.13
CA HIS A 50 -7.33 -5.13 -9.85
C HIS A 50 -6.65 -6.35 -9.22
N ARG A 51 -5.41 -6.67 -9.61
CA ARG A 51 -4.64 -7.77 -9.01
C ARG A 51 -4.24 -7.44 -7.56
N LEU A 52 -3.82 -6.18 -7.29
CA LEU A 52 -3.50 -5.74 -5.94
C LEU A 52 -4.75 -5.70 -5.04
N ILE A 53 -5.90 -5.21 -5.54
CA ILE A 53 -7.19 -5.25 -4.84
C ILE A 53 -7.59 -6.70 -4.51
N LYS A 54 -7.35 -7.65 -5.44
CA LYS A 54 -7.57 -9.06 -5.14
C LYS A 54 -6.67 -9.56 -4.02
N MET A 55 -5.42 -9.13 -3.97
CA MET A 55 -4.52 -9.50 -2.86
C MET A 55 -5.04 -8.97 -1.51
N ASP A 56 -5.59 -7.75 -1.47
CA ASP A 56 -6.26 -7.22 -0.28
C ASP A 56 -7.46 -8.08 0.14
N TYR A 57 -8.26 -8.54 -0.83
CA TYR A 57 -9.38 -9.46 -0.57
C TYR A 57 -8.89 -10.77 0.05
N ASP A 58 -7.84 -11.37 -0.51
CA ASP A 58 -7.24 -12.61 -0.02
C ASP A 58 -6.67 -12.44 1.40
N ASN A 59 -6.27 -11.22 1.76
CA ASN A 59 -5.81 -10.85 3.10
C ASN A 59 -6.95 -10.35 4.04
N GLY A 60 -8.21 -10.52 3.66
CA GLY A 60 -9.35 -10.34 4.56
C GLY A 60 -10.10 -9.01 4.43
N THR A 61 -9.76 -8.16 3.46
CA THR A 61 -10.56 -6.94 3.19
C THR A 61 -11.98 -7.31 2.78
N ALA A 62 -12.96 -6.61 3.35
CA ALA A 62 -14.37 -6.88 3.12
C ALA A 62 -14.77 -6.73 1.63
N PHE A 63 -15.56 -7.67 1.11
CA PHE A 63 -15.95 -7.69 -0.31
C PHE A 63 -16.63 -6.41 -0.78
N SER A 64 -17.40 -5.74 0.08
CA SER A 64 -18.04 -4.45 -0.26
C SER A 64 -17.02 -3.34 -0.52
N VAL A 65 -15.87 -3.35 0.15
CA VAL A 65 -14.74 -2.43 -0.09
C VAL A 65 -14.07 -2.78 -1.42
N ILE A 66 -13.79 -4.06 -1.64
CA ILE A 66 -13.20 -4.59 -2.87
C ILE A 66 -14.03 -4.20 -4.09
N GLN A 67 -15.35 -4.39 -4.03
CA GLN A 67 -16.26 -4.06 -5.14
C GLN A 67 -16.24 -2.56 -5.47
N LYS A 68 -16.25 -1.70 -4.44
CA LYS A 68 -16.13 -0.25 -4.66
C LYS A 68 -14.77 0.13 -5.25
N ALA A 69 -13.69 -0.47 -4.77
CA ALA A 69 -12.35 -0.21 -5.28
C ALA A 69 -12.24 -0.60 -6.75
N TRP A 70 -12.72 -1.77 -7.17
CA TRP A 70 -12.76 -2.19 -8.58
C TRP A 70 -13.57 -1.23 -9.44
N ASN A 71 -14.77 -0.84 -9.01
CA ASN A 71 -15.62 0.08 -9.77
C ASN A 71 -14.94 1.43 -9.96
N ASN A 72 -14.34 1.99 -8.92
CA ASN A 72 -13.70 3.30 -8.97
C ASN A 72 -12.44 3.28 -9.84
N THR A 73 -11.62 2.23 -9.73
CA THR A 73 -10.41 2.09 -10.57
C THR A 73 -10.77 1.85 -12.03
N GLU A 74 -11.74 0.98 -12.32
CA GLU A 74 -12.25 0.78 -13.68
C GLU A 74 -12.77 2.09 -14.27
N HIS A 75 -13.59 2.82 -13.53
CA HIS A 75 -14.12 4.10 -13.97
C HIS A 75 -13.01 5.10 -14.31
N PHE A 76 -11.97 5.19 -13.48
CA PHE A 76 -10.80 6.03 -13.76
C PHE A 76 -10.08 5.59 -15.04
N ILE A 77 -9.72 4.33 -15.15
CA ILE A 77 -8.92 3.80 -16.27
C ILE A 77 -9.64 4.00 -17.59
N LEU A 78 -10.95 3.70 -17.65
CA LEU A 78 -11.76 3.89 -18.85
C LEU A 78 -11.96 5.37 -19.18
N SER A 79 -12.18 6.22 -18.17
CA SER A 79 -12.27 7.69 -18.35
C SER A 79 -10.96 8.28 -18.85
N ALA A 80 -9.81 7.81 -18.36
CA ALA A 80 -8.49 8.24 -18.82
C ALA A 80 -8.27 7.85 -20.28
N ARG A 81 -8.61 6.62 -20.67
CA ARG A 81 -8.55 6.17 -22.06
C ARG A 81 -9.42 7.03 -23.00
N GLU A 82 -10.63 7.37 -22.58
CA GLU A 82 -11.56 8.15 -23.40
C GLU A 82 -11.12 9.63 -23.47
N LYS A 83 -10.89 10.27 -22.33
CA LYS A 83 -10.62 11.72 -22.27
C LYS A 83 -9.23 12.09 -22.77
N CYS A 84 -8.24 11.20 -22.60
CA CYS A 84 -6.86 11.46 -22.97
C CYS A 84 -6.43 10.78 -24.29
N GLN A 85 -7.37 10.29 -25.08
CA GLN A 85 -7.11 9.63 -26.37
C GLN A 85 -6.41 10.54 -27.41
N SER A 86 -6.58 11.86 -27.30
CA SER A 86 -5.94 12.83 -28.20
C SER A 86 -4.48 13.12 -27.86
N ALA A 87 -3.97 12.63 -26.72
CA ALA A 87 -2.58 12.80 -26.35
C ALA A 87 -1.67 12.07 -27.37
N THR A 88 -0.74 12.80 -27.98
CA THR A 88 0.15 12.24 -29.00
C THR A 88 1.42 11.65 -28.38
N THR A 89 1.93 12.25 -27.33
CA THR A 89 3.13 11.81 -26.61
C THR A 89 2.78 11.14 -25.27
N THR A 90 3.72 10.40 -24.68
CA THR A 90 3.54 9.87 -23.32
C THR A 90 3.48 11.01 -22.30
N LEU A 91 4.21 12.08 -22.51
CA LEU A 91 4.17 13.25 -21.65
C LEU A 91 2.78 13.93 -21.65
N ASP A 92 2.21 14.20 -22.82
CA ASP A 92 0.85 14.77 -22.94
C ASP A 92 -0.19 13.88 -22.27
N PHE A 93 -0.04 12.55 -22.43
CA PHE A 93 -0.89 11.59 -21.78
C PHE A 93 -0.79 11.67 -20.25
N LEU A 94 0.42 11.76 -19.70
CA LEU A 94 0.64 11.90 -18.26
C LEU A 94 0.04 13.20 -17.72
N TYR A 95 0.19 14.33 -18.42
CA TYR A 95 -0.47 15.59 -18.04
C TYR A 95 -1.98 15.44 -17.97
N CYS A 96 -2.58 14.85 -18.99
CA CYS A 96 -4.03 14.65 -19.05
C CYS A 96 -4.53 13.68 -17.98
N THR A 97 -3.90 12.51 -17.85
CA THR A 97 -4.37 11.45 -16.96
C THR A 97 -4.11 11.79 -15.49
N ASN A 98 -3.00 12.44 -15.16
CA ASN A 98 -2.72 12.84 -13.78
C ASN A 98 -3.66 13.99 -13.33
N ALA A 99 -4.01 14.91 -14.22
CA ALA A 99 -5.04 15.90 -13.91
C ALA A 99 -6.38 15.25 -13.57
N LEU A 100 -6.81 14.27 -14.37
CA LEU A 100 -8.02 13.48 -14.09
C LEU A 100 -7.90 12.68 -12.79
N LEU A 101 -6.71 12.13 -12.52
CA LEU A 101 -6.42 11.39 -11.28
C LEU A 101 -6.60 12.30 -10.07
N GLY A 102 -6.01 13.49 -10.06
CA GLY A 102 -6.14 14.43 -8.94
C GLY A 102 -7.57 14.88 -8.68
N ASP A 103 -8.41 14.97 -9.74
CA ASP A 103 -9.83 15.28 -9.59
C ASP A 103 -10.66 14.10 -9.05
N MET A 104 -10.31 12.86 -9.39
CA MET A 104 -11.06 11.66 -8.99
C MET A 104 -10.53 11.01 -7.69
N PHE A 105 -9.24 11.12 -7.43
CA PHE A 105 -8.52 10.52 -6.31
C PHE A 105 -7.58 11.56 -5.68
N PRO A 106 -8.12 12.54 -4.93
CA PRO A 106 -7.28 13.52 -4.24
C PRO A 106 -6.28 12.83 -3.29
N TYR A 107 -5.12 13.46 -3.11
CA TYR A 107 -4.03 12.92 -2.32
C TYR A 107 -4.40 12.70 -0.86
N LYS A 108 -4.15 11.49 -0.37
CA LYS A 108 -4.23 11.13 1.04
C LYS A 108 -3.41 9.86 1.26
N GLU A 109 -2.50 9.89 2.24
CA GLU A 109 -1.69 8.73 2.62
C GLU A 109 -2.54 7.49 2.94
N SER A 110 -2.11 6.33 2.46
CA SER A 110 -2.73 5.04 2.69
C SER A 110 -1.71 3.92 2.60
N ASN A 111 -1.91 2.86 3.39
CA ASN A 111 -1.08 1.65 3.36
C ASN A 111 -1.70 0.52 2.52
N MET A 112 -2.92 0.69 2.01
CA MET A 112 -3.64 -0.35 1.28
C MET A 112 -4.40 0.22 0.09
N VAL A 113 -4.32 -0.49 -1.02
CA VAL A 113 -4.95 -0.14 -2.28
C VAL A 113 -6.48 -0.10 -2.16
N SER A 114 -7.11 -1.15 -1.63
CA SER A 114 -8.57 -1.28 -1.67
C SER A 114 -9.32 -0.26 -0.82
N PRO A 115 -8.96 0.02 0.45
CA PRO A 115 -9.61 1.06 1.22
C PRO A 115 -9.44 2.46 0.61
N ALA A 116 -8.27 2.76 0.06
CA ALA A 116 -7.99 4.02 -0.59
C ALA A 116 -8.87 4.22 -1.82
N TYR A 117 -8.83 3.28 -2.75
CA TYR A 117 -9.60 3.39 -3.99
C TYR A 117 -11.12 3.30 -3.77
N ALA A 118 -11.58 2.49 -2.79
CA ALA A 118 -13.00 2.46 -2.42
C ALA A 118 -13.50 3.80 -1.88
N SER A 119 -12.62 4.59 -1.28
CA SER A 119 -12.90 5.93 -0.71
C SER A 119 -12.49 7.06 -1.65
N GLN A 120 -12.04 6.73 -2.87
CA GLN A 120 -11.62 7.68 -3.91
C GLN A 120 -10.51 8.62 -3.45
N PHE A 121 -9.44 8.09 -2.86
CA PHE A 121 -8.20 8.82 -2.63
C PHE A 121 -7.00 7.93 -2.97
N SER A 122 -5.83 8.53 -3.12
CA SER A 122 -4.58 7.84 -3.44
C SER A 122 -3.37 8.62 -2.91
N ASP A 123 -2.24 7.96 -2.80
CA ASP A 123 -0.95 8.56 -2.47
C ASP A 123 0.09 8.31 -3.59
N CYS A 124 1.36 8.46 -3.31
CA CYS A 124 2.39 8.46 -4.35
C CYS A 124 2.46 7.15 -5.13
N ASP A 125 2.49 6.00 -4.47
CA ASP A 125 2.55 4.70 -5.15
C ASP A 125 1.20 4.26 -5.72
N LEU A 126 0.09 4.55 -5.02
CA LEU A 126 -1.25 4.29 -5.51
C LEU A 126 -1.57 5.10 -6.79
N ASN A 127 -1.11 6.35 -6.87
CA ASN A 127 -1.18 7.15 -8.09
C ASN A 127 -0.49 6.43 -9.26
N VAL A 128 0.73 5.93 -9.00
CA VAL A 128 1.50 5.25 -10.03
C VAL A 128 0.80 3.99 -10.52
N TYR A 129 0.18 3.20 -9.63
CA TYR A 129 -0.54 1.97 -10.03
C TYR A 129 -1.72 2.27 -10.94
N LEU A 130 -2.51 3.32 -10.64
CA LEU A 130 -3.61 3.77 -11.50
C LEU A 130 -3.12 4.24 -12.87
N LEU A 131 -2.03 5.00 -12.88
CA LEU A 131 -1.47 5.54 -14.13
C LEU A 131 -0.82 4.44 -15.00
N ILE A 132 -0.22 3.40 -14.39
CA ILE A 132 0.28 2.21 -15.12
C ILE A 132 -0.87 1.56 -15.90
N ASP A 133 -2.01 1.32 -15.25
CA ASP A 133 -3.14 0.66 -15.91
C ASP A 133 -3.77 1.56 -16.98
N ALA A 134 -3.90 2.87 -16.74
CA ALA A 134 -4.39 3.83 -17.73
C ALA A 134 -3.45 3.93 -18.94
N ALA A 135 -2.14 3.94 -18.72
CA ALA A 135 -1.14 3.96 -19.80
C ALA A 135 -1.22 2.69 -20.65
N LYS A 136 -1.32 1.53 -19.99
CA LYS A 136 -1.47 0.23 -20.66
C LYS A 136 -2.71 0.14 -21.54
N GLU A 137 -3.88 0.64 -21.06
CA GLU A 137 -5.10 0.71 -21.85
C GLU A 137 -4.99 1.67 -23.05
N SER A 138 -4.07 2.61 -23.01
CA SER A 138 -3.77 3.56 -24.07
C SER A 138 -2.56 3.15 -24.93
N GLY A 139 -2.07 1.91 -24.78
CA GLY A 139 -0.95 1.37 -25.55
C GLY A 139 0.41 1.98 -25.19
N ARG A 140 0.53 2.60 -24.01
CA ARG A 140 1.77 3.20 -23.51
C ARG A 140 2.38 2.36 -22.40
N GLN A 141 3.69 2.48 -22.21
CA GLN A 141 4.42 1.79 -21.15
C GLN A 141 5.07 2.82 -20.22
N ILE A 142 4.76 2.69 -18.95
CA ILE A 142 5.40 3.43 -17.86
C ILE A 142 5.79 2.45 -16.74
N GLU A 143 6.73 2.84 -15.91
CA GLU A 143 7.28 2.01 -14.84
C GLU A 143 7.30 2.80 -13.54
N ILE A 144 7.18 2.11 -12.38
CA ILE A 144 7.38 2.74 -11.09
C ILE A 144 8.86 2.86 -10.76
N ILE A 145 9.21 3.96 -10.10
CA ILE A 145 10.48 4.13 -9.39
C ILE A 145 10.17 4.40 -7.93
N PHE A 146 10.89 3.70 -7.04
CA PHE A 146 10.90 4.00 -5.62
C PHE A 146 12.08 4.92 -5.29
N ALA A 147 11.83 5.96 -4.52
CA ALA A 147 12.80 6.75 -3.77
C ALA A 147 12.58 6.52 -2.27
N PRO A 148 13.47 6.90 -1.36
CA PRO A 148 13.20 6.88 0.06
C PRO A 148 11.89 7.62 0.40
N PHE A 149 10.92 6.92 0.98
CA PHE A 149 9.57 7.42 1.34
C PHE A 149 8.72 7.96 0.19
N HIS A 150 9.08 7.65 -1.07
CA HIS A 150 8.37 8.18 -2.21
C HIS A 150 8.33 7.22 -3.39
N ALA A 151 7.33 7.40 -4.27
CA ALA A 151 7.23 6.69 -5.53
C ALA A 151 6.78 7.64 -6.64
N PHE A 152 7.34 7.45 -7.84
CA PHE A 152 7.06 8.25 -9.02
C PHE A 152 7.20 7.41 -10.29
N ILE A 153 6.98 8.00 -11.46
CA ILE A 153 6.97 7.28 -12.73
C ILE A 153 8.27 7.52 -13.51
N SER A 154 8.73 6.47 -14.21
CA SER A 154 9.64 6.62 -15.34
C SER A 154 8.97 6.15 -16.64
N TYR A 155 9.34 6.77 -17.74
CA TYR A 155 8.89 6.42 -19.08
C TYR A 155 10.00 6.72 -20.08
N ILE A 156 9.85 6.17 -21.30
CA ILE A 156 10.72 6.53 -22.43
C ILE A 156 9.97 7.58 -23.26
N ASP A 157 10.60 8.70 -23.49
CA ASP A 157 10.04 9.80 -24.30
C ASP A 157 10.20 9.53 -25.80
N ASP A 158 9.67 10.42 -26.62
CA ASP A 158 9.67 10.29 -28.09
C ASP A 158 11.08 10.38 -28.70
N ASN A 159 12.07 10.86 -27.94
CA ASN A 159 13.48 10.88 -28.33
C ASN A 159 14.23 9.63 -27.87
N ASN A 160 13.51 8.63 -27.36
CA ASN A 160 14.07 7.41 -26.78
C ASN A 160 14.95 7.67 -25.55
N VAL A 161 14.67 8.75 -24.80
CA VAL A 161 15.34 9.11 -23.55
C VAL A 161 14.46 8.78 -22.36
N ARG A 162 15.06 8.27 -21.28
CA ARG A 162 14.33 8.04 -20.04
C ARG A 162 13.99 9.38 -19.38
N ALA A 163 12.72 9.58 -19.14
CA ALA A 163 12.16 10.74 -18.47
C ALA A 163 11.38 10.32 -17.23
N TYR A 164 11.07 11.27 -16.36
CA TYR A 164 10.45 11.03 -15.06
C TYR A 164 9.28 11.95 -14.84
N TRP A 165 8.27 11.43 -14.11
CA TRP A 165 7.03 12.13 -13.84
C TRP A 165 6.68 12.02 -12.35
N GLU A 166 6.49 13.16 -11.70
CA GLU A 166 6.03 13.29 -10.32
C GLU A 166 4.50 13.36 -10.28
N THR A 167 3.87 12.39 -9.61
CA THR A 167 2.42 12.24 -9.62
C THR A 167 1.70 13.10 -8.59
N THR A 168 2.38 13.51 -7.52
CA THR A 168 1.77 14.17 -6.36
C THR A 168 1.91 15.69 -6.36
N ALA A 169 2.77 16.23 -7.21
CA ALA A 169 2.96 17.67 -7.36
C ALA A 169 1.71 18.39 -7.90
N ASN A 170 1.69 19.72 -7.78
CA ASN A 170 0.64 20.60 -8.31
C ASN A 170 -0.78 20.19 -7.88
N ASN A 171 -0.97 19.95 -6.58
CA ASN A 171 -2.24 19.47 -6.03
C ASN A 171 -2.69 18.14 -6.68
N ASN A 172 -1.76 17.22 -6.82
CA ASN A 172 -1.97 15.90 -7.42
C ASN A 172 -2.28 15.93 -8.94
N LYS A 173 -1.88 17.00 -9.65
CA LYS A 173 -2.02 17.07 -11.11
C LYS A 173 -0.74 16.67 -11.83
N GLY A 174 0.32 16.44 -11.08
CA GLY A 174 1.60 15.98 -11.57
C GLY A 174 2.45 17.04 -12.27
N THR A 175 3.70 16.70 -12.51
CA THR A 175 4.68 17.50 -13.26
C THR A 175 5.86 16.63 -13.71
N VAL A 176 6.68 17.11 -14.62
CA VAL A 176 7.96 16.50 -14.93
C VAL A 176 8.83 16.50 -13.65
N ALA A 177 9.40 15.36 -13.32
CA ALA A 177 10.25 15.22 -12.15
C ALA A 177 11.69 15.65 -12.43
N ASP A 178 12.25 16.52 -11.58
CA ASP A 178 13.67 16.81 -11.54
C ASP A 178 14.33 16.04 -10.39
N LEU A 179 15.08 15.00 -10.71
CA LEU A 179 15.77 14.17 -9.72
C LEU A 179 16.88 14.90 -8.94
N ASN A 180 17.21 16.14 -9.31
CA ASN A 180 18.12 17.00 -8.54
C ASN A 180 17.41 17.76 -7.41
N ASP A 181 16.08 17.74 -7.38
CA ASP A 181 15.31 18.32 -6.28
C ASP A 181 15.38 17.43 -5.04
N ASN A 182 16.30 17.77 -4.13
CA ASN A 182 16.52 17.03 -2.89
C ASN A 182 15.33 17.09 -1.90
N HIS A 183 14.32 17.93 -2.14
CA HIS A 183 13.11 17.95 -1.33
C HIS A 183 12.26 16.69 -1.59
N TRP A 184 12.16 16.28 -2.86
CA TRP A 184 11.38 15.11 -3.29
C TRP A 184 12.21 13.83 -3.40
N TYR A 185 13.49 13.95 -3.79
CA TYR A 185 14.33 12.80 -4.17
C TYR A 185 15.60 12.75 -3.32
N GLN A 186 15.48 12.12 -2.15
CA GLN A 186 16.62 11.97 -1.25
C GLN A 186 17.73 11.10 -1.86
N LYS A 187 18.97 11.57 -1.80
CA LYS A 187 20.12 10.77 -2.25
C LYS A 187 20.33 9.57 -1.34
N THR A 188 20.54 8.42 -1.94
CA THR A 188 20.85 7.16 -1.24
C THR A 188 21.87 6.35 -2.00
N PHE A 189 22.65 5.52 -1.30
CA PHE A 189 23.55 4.54 -1.91
C PHE A 189 22.87 3.18 -2.10
N ASN A 190 21.66 2.99 -1.60
CA ASN A 190 20.94 1.75 -1.73
C ASN A 190 20.45 1.55 -3.17
N LYS A 191 20.93 0.48 -3.81
CA LYS A 191 20.63 0.14 -5.21
C LYS A 191 19.18 -0.28 -5.46
N PHE A 192 18.36 -0.38 -4.44
CA PHE A 192 16.92 -0.63 -4.59
C PHE A 192 16.21 0.57 -5.20
N TYR A 193 16.58 1.77 -4.74
CA TYR A 193 15.95 3.01 -5.15
C TYR A 193 16.41 3.48 -6.53
N TYR A 194 15.61 4.30 -7.17
CA TYR A 194 15.86 4.93 -8.48
C TYR A 194 16.03 3.94 -9.64
N VAL A 195 15.51 2.71 -9.46
CA VAL A 195 15.51 1.68 -10.51
C VAL A 195 14.07 1.44 -10.98
N PRO A 196 13.78 1.57 -12.29
CA PRO A 196 12.47 1.26 -12.83
C PRO A 196 12.04 -0.17 -12.55
N ARG A 197 10.79 -0.35 -12.14
CA ARG A 197 10.23 -1.65 -11.78
C ARG A 197 8.95 -1.93 -12.56
N SER A 198 8.80 -3.18 -12.98
CA SER A 198 7.62 -3.67 -13.69
C SER A 198 6.44 -3.97 -12.76
N GLU A 199 5.25 -4.15 -13.33
CA GLU A 199 4.04 -4.61 -12.63
C GLU A 199 4.29 -5.89 -11.82
N ASN A 200 4.98 -6.88 -12.38
CA ASN A 200 5.27 -8.14 -11.68
C ASN A 200 6.15 -7.95 -10.44
N TYR A 201 7.04 -6.96 -10.48
CA TYR A 201 7.85 -6.60 -9.32
C TYR A 201 6.98 -5.95 -8.24
N ILE A 202 6.08 -5.03 -8.62
CA ILE A 202 5.12 -4.41 -7.71
C ILE A 202 4.28 -5.47 -7.01
N GLU A 203 3.69 -6.41 -7.76
CA GLU A 203 2.91 -7.50 -7.18
C GLU A 203 3.70 -8.35 -6.18
N SER A 204 4.98 -8.58 -6.48
CA SER A 204 5.86 -9.34 -5.57
C SER A 204 6.22 -8.56 -4.31
N LEU A 205 6.28 -7.22 -4.40
CA LEU A 205 6.60 -6.31 -3.29
C LEU A 205 5.36 -5.95 -2.45
N TYR A 206 4.19 -5.91 -3.05
CA TYR A 206 2.95 -5.43 -2.41
C TYR A 206 2.62 -6.12 -1.08
N PRO A 207 2.84 -7.44 -0.87
CA PRO A 207 2.67 -8.06 0.44
C PRO A 207 3.47 -7.38 1.56
N VAL A 208 4.65 -6.83 1.27
CA VAL A 208 5.45 -6.08 2.25
C VAL A 208 4.75 -4.79 2.66
N LEU A 209 4.11 -4.10 1.71
CA LEU A 209 3.40 -2.84 1.96
C LEU A 209 2.16 -3.07 2.83
N ILE A 210 1.35 -4.08 2.52
CA ILE A 210 0.15 -4.42 3.31
C ILE A 210 0.48 -5.01 4.70
N ALA A 211 1.68 -5.55 4.88
CA ALA A 211 2.08 -6.14 6.17
C ALA A 211 1.98 -5.15 7.34
N ASN A 212 2.10 -3.84 7.08
CA ASN A 212 1.93 -2.81 8.11
C ASN A 212 0.49 -2.70 8.62
N SER A 213 -0.48 -3.22 7.89
CA SER A 213 -1.91 -3.15 8.19
C SER A 213 -2.47 -4.43 8.82
N VAL A 214 -1.64 -5.44 9.07
CA VAL A 214 -2.03 -6.73 9.65
C VAL A 214 -1.36 -6.99 10.99
N ASP A 215 -1.88 -7.97 11.76
CA ASP A 215 -1.30 -8.36 13.03
C ASP A 215 0.07 -9.06 12.91
N SER A 216 0.77 -9.21 14.02
CA SER A 216 2.13 -9.77 14.05
C SER A 216 2.24 -11.20 13.53
N ALA A 217 1.20 -12.03 13.69
CA ALA A 217 1.21 -13.41 13.20
C ALA A 217 1.16 -13.42 11.66
N HIS A 218 0.28 -12.61 11.08
CA HIS A 218 0.16 -12.44 9.63
C HIS A 218 1.40 -11.76 9.03
N LYS A 219 2.01 -10.78 9.71
CA LYS A 219 3.30 -10.19 9.28
C LYS A 219 4.37 -11.26 9.08
N LYS A 220 4.50 -12.17 10.04
CA LYS A 220 5.47 -13.26 9.98
C LYS A 220 5.19 -14.24 8.83
N GLU A 221 3.92 -14.56 8.61
CA GLU A 221 3.49 -15.40 7.48
C GLU A 221 3.82 -14.73 6.15
N ILE A 222 3.45 -13.47 5.98
CA ILE A 222 3.78 -12.68 4.79
C ILE A 222 5.28 -12.69 4.53
N TYR A 223 6.10 -12.34 5.54
CA TYR A 223 7.55 -12.31 5.39
C TYR A 223 8.13 -13.67 4.97
N ASN A 224 7.66 -14.76 5.57
CA ASN A 224 8.15 -16.10 5.25
C ASN A 224 7.88 -16.47 3.79
N ASN A 225 6.77 -16.03 3.23
CA ASN A 225 6.32 -16.31 1.86
C ASN A 225 6.89 -15.36 0.81
N LEU A 226 7.63 -14.30 1.20
CA LEU A 226 8.28 -13.40 0.25
C LEU A 226 9.31 -14.13 -0.60
N LYS A 227 9.42 -13.75 -1.86
CA LYS A 227 10.48 -14.20 -2.76
C LYS A 227 11.86 -13.75 -2.24
N PRO A 228 12.93 -14.53 -2.50
CA PRO A 228 14.28 -14.20 -2.01
C PRO A 228 14.77 -12.81 -2.41
N GLU A 229 14.47 -12.37 -3.63
CA GLU A 229 14.85 -11.04 -4.11
C GLU A 229 14.10 -9.91 -3.39
N ILE A 230 12.83 -10.14 -2.99
CA ILE A 230 12.03 -9.17 -2.23
C ILE A 230 12.54 -9.08 -0.78
N LYS A 231 12.93 -10.20 -0.16
CA LYS A 231 13.51 -10.21 1.20
C LYS A 231 14.77 -9.37 1.34
N LYS A 232 15.44 -9.06 0.23
CA LYS A 232 16.65 -8.22 0.19
C LYS A 232 16.36 -6.73 0.00
N THR A 233 15.10 -6.33 -0.10
CA THR A 233 14.72 -4.92 -0.25
C THR A 233 14.75 -4.20 1.10
N PRO A 234 14.99 -2.87 1.14
CA PRO A 234 14.91 -2.08 2.36
C PRO A 234 13.56 -2.24 3.06
N LEU A 235 12.46 -2.24 2.30
CA LEU A 235 11.10 -2.39 2.82
C LEU A 235 10.88 -3.74 3.52
N ALA A 236 11.40 -4.83 2.96
CA ALA A 236 11.31 -6.15 3.60
C ALA A 236 12.23 -6.27 4.83
N TYR A 237 13.36 -5.58 4.87
CA TYR A 237 14.18 -5.48 6.08
C TYR A 237 13.44 -4.69 7.17
N ASP A 238 12.76 -3.60 6.83
CA ASP A 238 11.94 -2.85 7.79
C ASP A 238 10.83 -3.73 8.36
N LEU A 239 10.13 -4.49 7.51
CA LEU A 239 9.15 -5.47 7.97
C LEU A 239 9.78 -6.52 8.89
N TYR A 240 10.92 -7.09 8.52
CA TYR A 240 11.61 -8.10 9.33
C TYR A 240 11.98 -7.58 10.72
N TYR A 241 12.60 -6.40 10.78
CA TYR A 241 13.01 -5.81 12.06
C TYR A 241 11.85 -5.27 12.88
N SER A 242 10.74 -4.83 12.25
CA SER A 242 9.53 -4.42 12.99
C SER A 242 8.88 -5.56 13.81
N MET A 243 9.19 -6.82 13.47
CA MET A 243 8.69 -8.00 14.19
C MET A 243 9.59 -8.45 15.33
N LYS A 244 10.76 -7.82 15.54
CA LYS A 244 11.73 -8.20 16.57
C LYS A 244 11.61 -7.30 17.79
N ASN A 245 11.55 -7.90 18.96
CA ASN A 245 11.66 -7.19 20.23
C ASN A 245 13.13 -6.99 20.66
N GLU A 246 14.01 -7.90 20.25
CA GLU A 246 15.44 -7.88 20.52
C GLU A 246 16.20 -8.33 19.27
N ILE A 247 17.41 -7.83 19.12
CA ILE A 247 18.30 -8.18 18.01
C ILE A 247 19.57 -8.88 18.51
N SER A 248 20.09 -9.78 17.71
CA SER A 248 21.37 -10.44 17.91
C SER A 248 22.53 -9.54 17.47
N SER A 249 23.77 -9.91 17.80
CA SER A 249 24.97 -9.24 17.27
C SER A 249 25.04 -9.29 15.74
N GLN A 250 24.61 -10.38 15.13
CA GLN A 250 24.54 -10.50 13.68
C GLN A 250 23.48 -9.55 13.09
N ASP A 251 22.31 -9.41 13.73
CA ASP A 251 21.30 -8.43 13.31
C ASP A 251 21.85 -7.00 13.43
N ALA A 252 22.57 -6.68 14.51
CA ALA A 252 23.16 -5.36 14.73
C ALA A 252 24.19 -5.02 13.64
N GLU A 253 25.03 -5.96 13.25
CA GLU A 253 25.97 -5.80 12.15
C GLU A 253 25.23 -5.57 10.82
N GLN A 254 24.20 -6.37 10.53
CA GLN A 254 23.39 -6.21 9.33
C GLN A 254 22.67 -4.86 9.29
N ILE A 255 22.08 -4.41 10.41
CA ILE A 255 21.44 -3.09 10.51
C ILE A 255 22.46 -1.98 10.25
N ASN A 256 23.67 -2.08 10.81
CA ASN A 256 24.72 -1.11 10.55
C ASN A 256 25.09 -1.00 9.07
N LEU A 257 25.15 -2.12 8.36
CA LEU A 257 25.38 -2.12 6.90
C LEU A 257 24.23 -1.43 6.16
N LEU A 258 22.99 -1.75 6.51
CA LEU A 258 21.79 -1.16 5.90
C LEU A 258 21.72 0.36 6.15
N LEU A 259 22.04 0.83 7.36
CA LEU A 259 22.03 2.25 7.69
C LEU A 259 23.11 3.06 6.96
N ARG A 260 24.20 2.42 6.55
CA ARG A 260 25.21 3.08 5.69
C ARG A 260 24.69 3.33 4.27
N GLU A 261 23.80 2.48 3.78
CA GLU A 261 23.19 2.58 2.46
C GLU A 261 21.91 3.41 2.47
N ASP A 262 21.17 3.36 3.58
CA ASP A 262 19.86 4.00 3.76
C ASP A 262 19.75 4.61 5.16
N ILE A 263 20.08 5.88 5.28
CA ILE A 263 20.13 6.63 6.55
C ILE A 263 18.72 6.90 7.11
N THR A 264 17.68 6.61 6.36
CA THR A 264 16.31 7.10 6.62
C THR A 264 15.47 6.23 7.55
N SER A 265 15.91 5.01 7.89
CA SER A 265 15.12 4.09 8.72
C SER A 265 15.28 4.34 10.21
N SER A 266 14.36 5.09 10.81
CA SER A 266 14.30 5.34 12.26
C SER A 266 14.16 4.07 13.10
N ASP A 267 13.38 3.09 12.62
CA ASP A 267 13.13 1.84 13.36
C ASP A 267 14.41 1.00 13.50
N LYS A 268 15.20 0.91 12.44
CA LYS A 268 16.52 0.25 12.50
C LYS A 268 17.47 0.96 13.45
N GLN A 269 17.48 2.30 13.45
CA GLN A 269 18.30 3.09 14.38
C GLN A 269 17.88 2.85 15.82
N LEU A 270 16.58 2.81 16.12
CA LEU A 270 16.06 2.53 17.46
C LEU A 270 16.44 1.13 17.96
N LEU A 271 16.30 0.11 17.12
CA LEU A 271 16.69 -1.26 17.45
C LEU A 271 18.18 -1.37 17.72
N LEU A 272 19.01 -0.74 16.89
CA LEU A 272 20.47 -0.73 17.07
C LEU A 272 20.88 0.00 18.35
N THR A 273 20.27 1.14 18.63
CA THR A 273 20.48 1.90 19.87
C THR A 273 20.13 1.06 21.10
N GLY A 274 18.96 0.41 21.08
CA GLY A 274 18.52 -0.49 22.16
C GLY A 274 19.51 -1.65 22.38
N TYR A 275 20.05 -2.22 21.31
CA TYR A 275 21.06 -3.26 21.38
C TYR A 275 22.35 -2.78 22.06
N PHE A 276 22.88 -1.62 21.67
CA PHE A 276 24.11 -1.07 22.29
C PHE A 276 23.93 -0.69 23.74
N ILE A 277 22.80 -0.08 24.13
CA ILE A 277 22.49 0.22 25.52
C ILE A 277 22.48 -1.07 26.36
N LYS A 278 21.82 -2.13 25.89
CA LYS A 278 21.72 -3.41 26.60
C LYS A 278 23.08 -4.10 26.76
N ASN A 279 23.99 -3.94 25.81
CA ASN A 279 25.31 -4.56 25.82
C ASN A 279 26.44 -3.65 26.35
N GLY A 280 26.09 -2.53 26.97
CA GLY A 280 27.04 -1.65 27.65
C GLY A 280 27.92 -0.78 26.75
N ASN A 281 27.60 -0.71 25.46
CA ASN A 281 28.27 0.18 24.51
C ASN A 281 27.50 1.50 24.47
N THR A 282 27.89 2.46 25.32
CA THR A 282 27.26 3.80 25.40
C THR A 282 28.12 4.88 24.75
N GLU A 283 29.04 4.52 23.84
CA GLU A 283 29.81 5.46 23.06
C GLU A 283 29.13 5.84 21.74
#